data_c69c4c56f4c10c900d4e26371540d138
#
_entry.id   c69c4c56f4c10c900d4e26371540d138
#
_cell.length_a   1.000
_cell.length_b   1.000
_cell.length_c   1.000
_cell.angle_alpha   90.00
_cell.angle_beta   90.00
_cell.angle_gamma   90.00
#
_symmetry.space_group_name_H-M   'P 1'
#
loop_
_entity.id
_entity.type
_entity.pdbx_description
1 polymer ?
#
loop_
_entity_poly.entity_id
_entity_poly.type
_entity_poly.pdbx_seq_one_letter_code
_entity_poly.pdbx_strand_id
1 'polypeptide(L)'
;MNIKRKNSLSTLIILSLVLIIALAGCSSNKSDSSTDSTAKTGDTANTDTTTTEGTASDTQYPITIKHAFGETVIPSKPERVVTIQWANHDVALALGVVPVGFSAANYGVQDDSGLLPWTADKLKELGADKPNIFQDTDGLDFEAISDANPDVILAAYSGITQEDYDTLSKIAPVVAYQSQPWVTTWREQVLYNAKGMGMEREGEQLIKDTEKLIADKASKYPNMKGKKVVWANFSATDLSKFHIYTPVDPRGSFLEELGMEYPESVTKQMTDATSYSLNLSAENADLLNDADIIIGYGDDSLYQAVKADPLLGKIPAIQRGSVVFIGNGTPLAASGNPNPLSIAYTIDEYLGLIDGAISKING
;
A
#
# COMPACT_ATOMS: atom_id res chain seq x y z
N MET A 1 -2.22 -35.82 43.28
CA MET A 1 -2.74 -35.12 44.48
C MET A 1 -3.80 -34.13 44.03
N ASN A 2 -5.05 -34.50 44.32
CA ASN A 2 -6.25 -33.76 43.91
C ASN A 2 -6.48 -32.51 44.75
N ILE A 3 -6.95 -31.39 44.15
CA ILE A 3 -7.83 -30.40 44.79
C ILE A 3 -8.48 -29.58 43.67
N LYS A 4 -9.69 -29.87 43.33
CA LYS A 4 -11.02 -29.30 43.62
C LYS A 4 -11.34 -27.96 43.00
N ARG A 5 -12.32 -28.07 42.08
CA ARG A 5 -13.22 -27.01 41.55
C ARG A 5 -13.92 -26.21 42.64
N LYS A 6 -14.20 -24.93 42.40
CA LYS A 6 -15.41 -24.26 42.93
C LYS A 6 -16.00 -23.35 41.86
N ASN A 7 -17.22 -23.75 41.48
CA ASN A 7 -18.20 -22.92 40.78
C ASN A 7 -18.82 -21.94 41.77
N SER A 8 -19.15 -20.73 41.33
CA SER A 8 -20.20 -19.94 41.95
C SER A 8 -21.00 -19.20 40.90
N LEU A 9 -22.25 -19.60 40.83
CA LEU A 9 -23.38 -19.02 40.08
C LEU A 9 -24.09 -18.03 41.04
N SER A 10 -24.53 -16.89 40.56
CA SER A 10 -25.66 -16.08 41.04
C SER A 10 -25.91 -14.94 40.09
N THR A 11 -26.92 -14.95 39.28
CA THR A 11 -28.36 -14.69 39.45
C THR A 11 -28.74 -13.25 39.17
N LEU A 12 -29.50 -13.12 38.10
CA LEU A 12 -30.44 -12.09 37.60
C LEU A 12 -31.00 -11.08 38.60
N ILE A 13 -31.23 -9.86 38.17
CA ILE A 13 -32.50 -9.14 38.39
C ILE A 13 -32.73 -8.15 37.21
N ILE A 14 -33.92 -8.28 36.62
CA ILE A 14 -34.60 -7.46 35.59
C ILE A 14 -35.29 -6.29 36.33
N LEU A 15 -35.25 -5.07 35.78
CA LEU A 15 -36.44 -4.20 35.87
C LEU A 15 -36.48 -3.16 34.74
N SER A 16 -37.52 -3.23 33.98
CA SER A 16 -38.04 -2.34 32.93
C SER A 16 -38.59 -1.05 33.54
N LEU A 17 -38.40 0.09 32.86
CA LEU A 17 -39.42 1.15 32.89
C LEU A 17 -39.45 1.93 31.56
N VAL A 18 -40.59 1.84 30.89
CA VAL A 18 -41.02 2.58 29.72
C VAL A 18 -41.61 3.93 30.18
N LEU A 19 -41.26 5.04 29.51
CA LEU A 19 -42.15 6.19 29.47
C LEU A 19 -42.05 6.94 28.14
N ILE A 20 -43.17 6.92 27.42
CA ILE A 20 -43.48 7.60 26.18
C ILE A 20 -44.10 8.96 26.55
N ILE A 21 -43.66 10.08 25.92
CA ILE A 21 -44.51 11.27 25.74
C ILE A 21 -44.21 11.86 24.36
N ALA A 22 -45.23 11.81 23.49
CA ALA A 22 -45.36 12.55 22.23
C ALA A 22 -46.13 13.86 22.48
N LEU A 23 -45.85 14.88 21.65
CA LEU A 23 -46.78 15.92 21.19
C LEU A 23 -45.98 16.93 20.35
N ALA A 24 -46.09 16.94 19.09
CA ALA A 24 -46.92 17.62 18.11
C ALA A 24 -46.97 19.16 18.23
N GLY A 25 -46.64 19.85 17.11
CA GLY A 25 -46.82 21.28 16.94
C GLY A 25 -46.39 21.77 15.56
N CYS A 26 -47.26 21.65 14.56
CA CYS A 26 -47.19 22.34 13.26
C CYS A 26 -47.48 23.84 13.41
N SER A 27 -46.78 24.68 12.63
CA SER A 27 -47.44 25.84 12.02
C SER A 27 -46.70 26.34 10.79
N SER A 28 -47.39 26.33 9.70
CA SER A 28 -47.11 26.92 8.40
C SER A 28 -47.42 28.45 8.46
N ASN A 29 -46.64 29.25 7.73
CA ASN A 29 -47.28 30.36 7.00
C ASN A 29 -46.45 30.79 5.76
N LYS A 30 -47.10 30.77 4.63
CA LYS A 30 -46.78 31.43 3.35
C LYS A 30 -47.13 32.94 3.45
N SER A 31 -46.41 33.79 2.77
CA SER A 31 -46.99 34.87 1.95
C SER A 31 -45.97 35.44 0.97
N ASP A 32 -46.41 35.51 -0.25
CA ASP A 32 -45.89 36.22 -1.42
C ASP A 32 -45.88 37.73 -1.25
N SER A 33 -45.00 38.47 -1.95
CA SER A 33 -45.40 39.51 -2.92
C SER A 33 -44.19 40.29 -3.43
N SER A 34 -43.92 40.20 -4.65
CA SER A 34 -43.57 41.05 -5.81
C SER A 34 -43.42 42.58 -5.60
N THR A 35 -42.53 43.11 -6.43
CA THR A 35 -42.48 44.27 -7.34
C THR A 35 -41.29 45.20 -7.07
N ASP A 36 -40.41 45.28 -8.00
CA ASP A 36 -40.23 46.04 -9.25
C ASP A 36 -39.44 47.36 -9.13
N SER A 37 -38.53 47.55 -10.10
CA SER A 37 -38.02 48.83 -10.69
C SER A 37 -36.87 49.60 -10.01
N THR A 38 -35.76 49.79 -10.58
CA THR A 38 -35.31 50.60 -11.68
C THR A 38 -33.80 50.87 -11.62
N ALA A 39 -33.21 50.90 -12.80
CA ALA A 39 -31.82 51.15 -13.13
C ALA A 39 -31.25 52.49 -12.63
N LYS A 40 -29.94 52.52 -12.39
CA LYS A 40 -29.05 53.55 -12.96
C LYS A 40 -27.59 53.15 -13.01
N THR A 41 -27.06 53.38 -14.16
CA THR A 41 -25.69 53.31 -14.70
C THR A 41 -24.65 54.03 -13.82
N GLY A 42 -23.46 53.45 -13.71
CA GLY A 42 -22.26 54.14 -13.20
C GLY A 42 -21.01 53.28 -13.51
N ASP A 43 -20.37 53.64 -14.57
CA ASP A 43 -19.08 53.15 -15.08
C ASP A 43 -17.95 53.48 -14.09
N THR A 44 -17.02 52.56 -13.81
CA THR A 44 -15.58 52.88 -13.76
C THR A 44 -14.72 51.66 -13.32
N ALA A 45 -13.73 51.39 -14.14
CA ALA A 45 -12.41 50.80 -13.86
C ALA A 45 -12.31 49.34 -13.45
N ASN A 46 -11.94 48.61 -14.44
CA ASN A 46 -11.24 47.34 -14.45
C ASN A 46 -9.93 47.40 -13.62
N THR A 47 -9.83 46.64 -12.55
CA THR A 47 -8.55 46.26 -11.99
C THR A 47 -8.51 44.72 -12.00
N ASP A 48 -7.80 44.20 -12.98
CA ASP A 48 -7.50 42.79 -13.16
C ASP A 48 -6.64 42.34 -11.98
N THR A 49 -7.27 41.80 -10.95
CA THR A 49 -6.58 41.06 -9.91
C THR A 49 -6.78 39.60 -10.28
N THR A 50 -5.76 39.01 -10.91
CA THR A 50 -5.66 37.58 -11.11
C THR A 50 -5.55 36.94 -9.72
N THR A 51 -6.69 36.64 -9.14
CA THR A 51 -6.76 35.74 -7.97
C THR A 51 -6.51 34.35 -8.48
N THR A 52 -5.35 33.83 -8.20
CA THR A 52 -5.07 32.39 -8.28
C THR A 52 -6.02 31.73 -7.28
N GLU A 53 -7.18 31.27 -7.74
CA GLU A 53 -8.04 30.39 -6.97
C GLU A 53 -7.30 29.08 -6.72
N GLY A 54 -6.62 29.00 -5.58
CA GLY A 54 -6.29 27.75 -4.96
C GLY A 54 -7.62 27.05 -4.69
N THR A 55 -7.92 25.99 -5.43
CA THR A 55 -9.05 25.10 -5.19
C THR A 55 -8.92 24.54 -3.77
N ALA A 56 -9.57 25.18 -2.81
CA ALA A 56 -9.73 24.63 -1.48
C ALA A 56 -10.47 23.29 -1.63
N SER A 57 -9.85 22.22 -1.14
CA SER A 57 -10.47 20.90 -1.05
C SER A 57 -11.75 21.03 -0.22
N ASP A 58 -12.92 20.71 -0.82
CA ASP A 58 -14.22 20.64 -0.13
C ASP A 58 -14.33 19.42 0.81
N THR A 59 -13.21 18.93 1.35
CA THR A 59 -13.18 17.80 2.27
C THR A 59 -13.94 18.15 3.55
N GLN A 60 -15.03 17.42 3.81
CA GLN A 60 -15.83 17.60 5.01
C GLN A 60 -15.28 16.77 6.16
N TYR A 61 -15.17 17.37 7.33
CA TYR A 61 -14.76 16.71 8.58
C TYR A 61 -15.97 16.57 9.52
N PRO A 62 -16.01 15.51 10.38
CA PRO A 62 -15.00 14.49 10.53
C PRO A 62 -14.97 13.48 9.37
N ILE A 63 -13.78 12.93 9.06
CA ILE A 63 -13.63 11.79 8.13
C ILE A 63 -13.64 10.51 8.95
N THR A 64 -14.45 9.53 8.54
CA THR A 64 -14.42 8.18 9.13
C THR A 64 -13.81 7.20 8.14
N ILE A 65 -12.80 6.43 8.60
CA ILE A 65 -12.09 5.42 7.82
C ILE A 65 -12.22 4.08 8.53
N LYS A 66 -12.79 3.08 7.83
CA LYS A 66 -12.86 1.69 8.32
C LYS A 66 -11.55 0.98 8.00
N HIS A 67 -11.14 0.05 8.86
CA HIS A 67 -9.92 -0.75 8.71
C HIS A 67 -10.01 -2.03 9.56
N ALA A 68 -8.99 -2.90 9.52
CA ALA A 68 -9.01 -4.21 10.16
C ALA A 68 -9.27 -4.17 11.68
N PHE A 69 -8.93 -3.08 12.36
CA PHE A 69 -9.12 -2.89 13.82
C PHE A 69 -10.40 -2.13 14.18
N GLY A 70 -11.29 -1.85 13.21
CA GLY A 70 -12.53 -1.11 13.42
C GLY A 70 -12.64 0.15 12.55
N GLU A 71 -12.72 1.31 13.16
CA GLU A 71 -12.80 2.58 12.44
C GLU A 71 -12.02 3.69 13.15
N THR A 72 -11.45 4.59 12.35
CA THR A 72 -10.78 5.78 12.84
C THR A 72 -11.53 7.03 12.38
N VAL A 73 -11.69 7.97 13.31
CA VAL A 73 -12.31 9.28 13.04
C VAL A 73 -11.23 10.35 13.06
N ILE A 74 -11.10 11.09 11.94
CA ILE A 74 -10.20 12.23 11.80
C ILE A 74 -11.07 13.50 11.94
N PRO A 75 -10.93 14.25 13.05
CA PRO A 75 -11.88 15.29 13.41
C PRO A 75 -11.72 16.59 12.59
N SER A 76 -10.51 16.85 12.10
CA SER A 76 -10.16 18.06 11.35
C SER A 76 -9.04 17.75 10.37
N LYS A 77 -8.71 18.69 9.47
CA LYS A 77 -7.61 18.55 8.53
C LYS A 77 -6.29 18.32 9.28
N PRO A 78 -5.58 17.20 9.02
CA PRO A 78 -4.27 16.95 9.62
C PRO A 78 -3.22 17.96 9.12
N GLU A 79 -2.38 18.42 10.03
CA GLU A 79 -1.22 19.29 9.75
C GLU A 79 0.10 18.59 10.08
N ARG A 80 0.06 17.58 10.96
CA ARG A 80 1.22 16.86 11.47
C ARG A 80 1.08 15.37 11.21
N VAL A 81 1.44 14.98 9.99
CA VAL A 81 1.34 13.60 9.54
C VAL A 81 2.56 12.80 9.97
N VAL A 82 2.38 11.71 10.68
CA VAL A 82 3.38 10.65 10.87
C VAL A 82 3.02 9.46 10.00
N THR A 83 4.01 8.81 9.42
CA THR A 83 3.82 7.55 8.71
C THR A 83 4.72 6.48 9.29
N ILE A 84 4.23 5.26 9.42
CA ILE A 84 4.98 4.15 10.00
C ILE A 84 5.01 2.95 9.07
N GLN A 85 5.95 2.05 9.29
CA GLN A 85 6.14 0.84 8.52
C GLN A 85 6.49 1.12 7.06
N TRP A 86 6.11 0.26 6.10
CA TRP A 86 6.65 0.27 4.75
C TRP A 86 5.96 1.27 3.81
N ALA A 87 6.73 2.21 3.26
CA ALA A 87 6.40 3.06 2.11
C ALA A 87 5.14 3.96 2.26
N ASN A 88 4.54 4.09 3.47
CA ASN A 88 3.42 5.02 3.67
C ASN A 88 3.87 6.48 3.52
N HIS A 89 5.13 6.78 3.85
CA HIS A 89 5.75 8.10 3.63
C HIS A 89 5.87 8.45 2.14
N ASP A 90 6.10 7.47 1.27
CA ASP A 90 6.20 7.71 -0.18
C ASP A 90 4.89 8.24 -0.76
N VAL A 91 3.74 7.79 -0.24
CA VAL A 91 2.43 8.32 -0.64
C VAL A 91 2.26 9.77 -0.18
N ALA A 92 2.59 10.08 1.08
CA ALA A 92 2.52 11.44 1.59
C ALA A 92 3.41 12.38 0.77
N LEU A 93 4.65 11.97 0.51
CA LEU A 93 5.62 12.72 -0.29
C LEU A 93 5.15 12.90 -1.74
N ALA A 94 4.58 11.86 -2.38
CA ALA A 94 4.03 11.95 -3.73
C ALA A 94 2.89 12.98 -3.82
N LEU A 95 2.12 13.16 -2.74
CA LEU A 95 1.08 14.17 -2.61
C LEU A 95 1.61 15.54 -2.13
N GLY A 96 2.93 15.70 -2.01
CA GLY A 96 3.57 16.96 -1.60
C GLY A 96 3.54 17.22 -0.09
N VAL A 97 3.18 16.24 0.73
CA VAL A 97 3.18 16.33 2.18
C VAL A 97 4.47 15.71 2.73
N VAL A 98 5.27 16.51 3.43
CA VAL A 98 6.44 16.01 4.16
C VAL A 98 5.99 15.58 5.56
N PRO A 99 6.06 14.27 5.90
CA PRO A 99 5.69 13.84 7.24
C PRO A 99 6.57 14.47 8.32
N VAL A 100 6.01 14.75 9.50
CA VAL A 100 6.78 15.24 10.67
C VAL A 100 7.65 14.14 11.27
N GLY A 101 7.47 12.90 10.86
CA GLY A 101 8.29 11.74 11.15
C GLY A 101 7.81 10.52 10.39
N PHE A 102 8.72 9.61 10.05
CA PHE A 102 8.40 8.37 9.34
C PHE A 102 9.40 7.26 9.60
N SER A 103 8.97 5.99 9.41
CA SER A 103 9.83 4.81 9.55
C SER A 103 10.93 4.78 8.50
N ALA A 104 12.14 4.45 8.92
CA ALA A 104 13.24 4.15 8.02
C ALA A 104 12.91 2.97 7.11
N ALA A 105 13.37 3.00 5.88
CA ALA A 105 13.40 1.82 5.04
C ALA A 105 14.49 0.87 5.57
N ASN A 106 14.08 -0.33 5.97
CA ASN A 106 14.97 -1.37 6.49
C ASN A 106 15.43 -2.39 5.44
N TYR A 107 15.10 -2.14 4.16
CA TYR A 107 15.45 -3.00 3.03
C TYR A 107 15.67 -2.17 1.76
N GLY A 108 16.69 -2.50 0.97
CA GLY A 108 16.98 -1.83 -0.31
C GLY A 108 17.76 -0.52 -0.20
N VAL A 109 18.03 -0.03 1.00
CA VAL A 109 18.85 1.15 1.24
C VAL A 109 20.33 0.80 0.98
N GLN A 110 21.05 1.70 0.29
CA GLN A 110 22.43 1.46 -0.13
C GLN A 110 23.47 2.15 0.77
N ASP A 111 23.00 2.92 1.74
CA ASP A 111 23.78 3.65 2.72
C ASP A 111 23.09 3.63 4.09
N ASP A 112 23.60 4.34 5.05
CA ASP A 112 23.02 4.39 6.40
C ASP A 112 21.91 5.45 6.54
N SER A 113 21.37 5.99 5.44
CA SER A 113 20.38 7.06 5.47
C SER A 113 18.99 6.60 5.96
N GLY A 114 18.66 5.32 5.78
CA GLY A 114 17.29 4.82 5.97
C GLY A 114 16.32 5.26 4.89
N LEU A 115 16.82 5.80 3.76
CA LEU A 115 16.04 6.32 2.66
C LEU A 115 16.28 5.51 1.38
N LEU A 116 15.20 5.19 0.68
CA LEU A 116 15.29 4.68 -0.68
C LEU A 116 15.52 5.83 -1.67
N PRO A 117 16.17 5.59 -2.83
CA PRO A 117 16.55 6.68 -3.74
C PRO A 117 15.39 7.60 -4.12
N TRP A 118 14.23 7.05 -4.46
CA TRP A 118 13.04 7.83 -4.81
C TRP A 118 12.51 8.68 -3.65
N THR A 119 12.62 8.16 -2.42
CA THR A 119 12.24 8.90 -1.21
C THR A 119 13.18 10.07 -0.99
N ALA A 120 14.49 9.83 -1.10
CA ALA A 120 15.52 10.87 -0.96
C ALA A 120 15.38 11.97 -2.02
N ASP A 121 15.16 11.59 -3.29
CA ASP A 121 14.94 12.52 -4.39
C ASP A 121 13.70 13.39 -4.14
N LYS A 122 12.59 12.78 -3.70
CA LYS A 122 11.35 13.50 -3.43
C LYS A 122 11.44 14.44 -2.22
N LEU A 123 12.11 14.03 -1.15
CA LEU A 123 12.40 14.90 0.00
C LEU A 123 13.21 16.11 -0.42
N LYS A 124 14.23 15.92 -1.24
CA LYS A 124 15.05 17.02 -1.79
C LYS A 124 14.22 17.97 -2.65
N GLU A 125 13.35 17.42 -3.53
CA GLU A 125 12.42 18.21 -4.35
C GLU A 125 11.51 19.11 -3.49
N LEU A 126 11.04 18.57 -2.35
CA LEU A 126 10.19 19.26 -1.40
C LEU A 126 10.94 20.16 -0.40
N GLY A 127 12.28 20.24 -0.50
CA GLY A 127 13.11 21.06 0.39
C GLY A 127 13.24 20.53 1.81
N ALA A 128 13.06 19.22 2.01
CA ALA A 128 13.12 18.56 3.32
C ALA A 128 14.47 17.88 3.54
N ASP A 129 15.52 18.68 3.78
CA ASP A 129 16.91 18.19 3.87
C ASP A 129 17.23 17.39 5.15
N LYS A 130 16.38 17.45 6.16
CA LYS A 130 16.59 16.79 7.46
C LYS A 130 15.29 16.15 7.95
N PRO A 131 14.87 15.05 7.31
CA PRO A 131 13.68 14.35 7.75
C PRO A 131 13.89 13.71 9.15
N ASN A 132 12.81 13.64 9.93
CA ASN A 132 12.77 12.86 11.17
C ASN A 132 12.46 11.40 10.83
N ILE A 133 13.41 10.49 11.07
CA ILE A 133 13.33 9.09 10.66
C ILE A 133 13.36 8.20 11.89
N PHE A 134 12.32 7.35 12.03
CA PHE A 134 12.22 6.38 13.13
C PHE A 134 12.95 5.09 12.78
N GLN A 135 13.65 4.51 13.75
CA GLN A 135 14.28 3.20 13.61
C GLN A 135 13.36 2.15 14.26
N ASP A 136 12.57 1.48 13.44
CA ASP A 136 11.56 0.50 13.89
C ASP A 136 11.85 -0.95 13.43
N THR A 137 13.12 -1.27 13.18
CA THR A 137 13.55 -2.63 12.77
C THR A 137 13.24 -3.70 13.83
N ASP A 138 13.39 -3.35 15.11
CA ASP A 138 13.13 -4.24 16.25
C ASP A 138 11.75 -3.99 16.90
N GLY A 139 10.87 -3.28 16.22
CA GLY A 139 9.54 -2.86 16.68
C GLY A 139 9.36 -1.35 16.56
N LEU A 140 8.12 -0.89 16.72
CA LEU A 140 7.79 0.53 16.59
C LEU A 140 8.39 1.34 17.74
N ASP A 141 9.04 2.44 17.41
CA ASP A 141 9.51 3.44 18.38
C ASP A 141 8.36 4.39 18.79
N PHE A 142 7.52 3.93 19.72
CA PHE A 142 6.36 4.68 20.19
C PHE A 142 6.74 6.01 20.85
N GLU A 143 7.93 6.11 21.43
CA GLU A 143 8.42 7.35 22.05
C GLU A 143 8.74 8.38 20.97
N ALA A 144 9.51 8.01 19.96
CA ALA A 144 9.83 8.91 18.83
C ALA A 144 8.57 9.30 18.03
N ILE A 145 7.61 8.39 17.86
CA ILE A 145 6.32 8.67 17.22
C ILE A 145 5.53 9.69 18.05
N SER A 146 5.47 9.52 19.37
CA SER A 146 4.77 10.44 20.28
C SER A 146 5.45 11.81 20.32
N ASP A 147 6.78 11.86 20.34
CA ASP A 147 7.56 13.11 20.37
C ASP A 147 7.39 13.93 19.08
N ALA A 148 7.11 13.26 17.96
CA ALA A 148 6.75 13.93 16.72
C ALA A 148 5.40 14.67 16.81
N ASN A 149 4.61 14.44 17.87
CA ASN A 149 3.32 15.08 18.15
C ASN A 149 2.39 15.09 16.93
N PRO A 150 2.04 13.90 16.37
CA PRO A 150 1.18 13.80 15.20
C PRO A 150 -0.28 14.12 15.53
N ASP A 151 -1.04 14.52 14.52
CA ASP A 151 -2.50 14.57 14.55
C ASP A 151 -3.15 13.47 13.68
N VAL A 152 -2.32 12.72 12.93
CA VAL A 152 -2.69 11.48 12.26
C VAL A 152 -1.45 10.57 12.07
N ILE A 153 -1.64 9.27 12.19
CA ILE A 153 -0.64 8.23 11.92
C ILE A 153 -1.12 7.38 10.75
N LEU A 154 -0.33 7.33 9.67
CA LEU A 154 -0.64 6.57 8.47
C LEU A 154 0.11 5.24 8.48
N ALA A 155 -0.64 4.14 8.39
CA ALA A 155 -0.17 2.76 8.44
C ALA A 155 -0.97 1.85 7.50
N ALA A 156 -1.44 2.38 6.34
CA ALA A 156 -2.30 1.66 5.42
C ALA A 156 -1.63 0.41 4.82
N TYR A 157 -0.32 0.42 4.61
CA TYR A 157 0.47 -0.77 4.29
C TYR A 157 1.41 -1.07 5.45
N SER A 158 1.03 -2.00 6.29
CA SER A 158 1.74 -2.32 7.53
C SER A 158 1.47 -3.73 8.03
N GLY A 159 2.24 -4.16 9.02
CA GLY A 159 2.03 -5.39 9.77
C GLY A 159 1.73 -5.14 11.24
N ILE A 160 1.21 -3.95 11.59
CA ILE A 160 0.89 -3.62 12.99
C ILE A 160 -0.11 -4.62 13.57
N THR A 161 0.09 -4.95 14.84
CA THR A 161 -0.80 -5.82 15.62
C THR A 161 -1.93 -5.01 16.28
N GLN A 162 -2.90 -5.70 16.88
CA GLN A 162 -3.91 -5.04 17.71
C GLN A 162 -3.29 -4.24 18.86
N GLU A 163 -2.23 -4.77 19.49
CA GLU A 163 -1.52 -4.11 20.59
C GLU A 163 -0.82 -2.83 20.13
N ASP A 164 -0.18 -2.88 18.94
CA ASP A 164 0.42 -1.70 18.32
C ASP A 164 -0.64 -0.65 18.02
N TYR A 165 -1.76 -1.06 17.41
CA TYR A 165 -2.88 -0.17 17.09
C TYR A 165 -3.44 0.50 18.34
N ASP A 166 -3.68 -0.27 19.41
CA ASP A 166 -4.20 0.23 20.68
C ASP A 166 -3.25 1.25 21.35
N THR A 167 -1.94 1.06 21.14
CA THR A 167 -0.90 1.97 21.67
C THR A 167 -0.80 3.23 20.84
N LEU A 168 -0.73 3.11 19.51
CA LEU A 168 -0.68 4.23 18.58
C LEU A 168 -1.93 5.11 18.68
N SER A 169 -3.12 4.51 18.87
CA SER A 169 -4.39 5.22 18.97
C SER A 169 -4.51 6.10 20.21
N LYS A 170 -3.62 5.93 21.23
CA LYS A 170 -3.50 6.85 22.36
C LYS A 170 -2.68 8.09 22.03
N ILE A 171 -1.89 8.04 20.95
CA ILE A 171 -1.07 9.15 20.46
C ILE A 171 -1.89 10.01 19.49
N ALA A 172 -2.43 9.39 18.44
CA ALA A 172 -3.22 10.07 17.40
C ALA A 172 -4.14 9.07 16.67
N PRO A 173 -5.14 9.53 15.88
CA PRO A 173 -5.91 8.70 14.97
C PRO A 173 -5.01 7.89 14.03
N VAL A 174 -5.26 6.57 13.87
CA VAL A 174 -4.44 5.66 13.08
C VAL A 174 -5.20 5.16 11.85
N VAL A 175 -4.67 5.39 10.66
CA VAL A 175 -5.17 4.81 9.41
C VAL A 175 -4.44 3.51 9.14
N ALA A 176 -5.05 2.38 9.53
CA ALA A 176 -4.47 1.05 9.39
C ALA A 176 -4.88 0.36 8.07
N TYR A 177 -4.30 -0.83 7.80
CA TYR A 177 -4.67 -1.67 6.66
C TYR A 177 -6.13 -2.15 6.74
N GLN A 178 -6.72 -2.47 5.58
CA GLN A 178 -8.16 -2.70 5.50
C GLN A 178 -8.61 -4.10 5.91
N SER A 179 -7.80 -5.12 5.64
CA SER A 179 -8.18 -6.52 5.86
C SER A 179 -7.11 -7.34 6.57
N GLN A 180 -5.96 -7.52 5.96
CA GLN A 180 -4.86 -8.36 6.44
C GLN A 180 -3.53 -7.59 6.40
N PRO A 181 -2.58 -7.92 7.29
CA PRO A 181 -1.22 -7.38 7.22
C PRO A 181 -0.59 -7.63 5.85
N TRP A 182 0.08 -6.62 5.29
CA TRP A 182 0.89 -6.72 4.07
C TRP A 182 0.14 -7.08 2.77
N VAL A 183 -1.20 -6.95 2.76
CA VAL A 183 -2.07 -7.32 1.62
C VAL A 183 -2.69 -6.10 0.93
N THR A 184 -2.38 -4.90 1.39
CA THR A 184 -2.86 -3.64 0.80
C THR A 184 -2.20 -3.41 -0.56
N THR A 185 -2.98 -3.25 -1.62
CA THR A 185 -2.48 -2.87 -2.94
C THR A 185 -1.93 -1.44 -2.94
N TRP A 186 -1.09 -1.09 -3.93
CA TRP A 186 -0.56 0.27 -4.02
C TRP A 186 -1.67 1.33 -4.19
N ARG A 187 -2.78 0.99 -4.86
CA ARG A 187 -3.96 1.87 -4.98
C ARG A 187 -4.64 2.11 -3.65
N GLU A 188 -4.86 1.05 -2.90
CA GLU A 188 -5.44 1.15 -1.56
C GLU A 188 -4.51 1.93 -0.63
N GLN A 189 -3.19 1.68 -0.70
CA GLN A 189 -2.21 2.43 0.08
C GLN A 189 -2.30 3.94 -0.21
N VAL A 190 -2.38 4.32 -1.49
CA VAL A 190 -2.58 5.72 -1.89
C VAL A 190 -3.92 6.24 -1.37
N LEU A 191 -5.02 5.53 -1.63
CA LEU A 191 -6.37 5.98 -1.28
C LEU A 191 -6.52 6.20 0.22
N TYR A 192 -6.12 5.23 1.05
CA TYR A 192 -6.31 5.31 2.50
C TYR A 192 -5.37 6.31 3.17
N ASN A 193 -4.11 6.39 2.74
CA ASN A 193 -3.19 7.40 3.23
C ASN A 193 -3.65 8.82 2.82
N ALA A 194 -4.06 9.01 1.57
CA ALA A 194 -4.60 10.28 1.10
C ALA A 194 -5.88 10.68 1.86
N LYS A 195 -6.80 9.74 2.06
CA LYS A 195 -8.01 9.96 2.86
C LYS A 195 -7.68 10.34 4.29
N GLY A 196 -6.67 9.68 4.89
CA GLY A 196 -6.15 10.02 6.21
C GLY A 196 -5.61 11.44 6.31
N MET A 197 -5.10 12.00 5.22
CA MET A 197 -4.65 13.39 5.14
C MET A 197 -5.73 14.38 4.69
N GLY A 198 -6.96 13.91 4.42
CA GLY A 198 -8.03 14.74 3.85
C GLY A 198 -7.79 15.14 2.40
N MET A 199 -7.03 14.34 1.65
CA MET A 199 -6.59 14.55 0.26
C MET A 199 -7.11 13.46 -0.68
N GLU A 200 -8.33 12.98 -0.45
CA GLU A 200 -8.90 11.84 -1.19
C GLU A 200 -8.91 12.08 -2.70
N ARG A 201 -9.27 13.28 -3.15
CA ARG A 201 -9.29 13.65 -4.59
C ARG A 201 -7.90 13.66 -5.22
N GLU A 202 -6.93 14.22 -4.49
CA GLU A 202 -5.53 14.24 -4.91
C GLU A 202 -4.96 12.82 -4.96
N GLY A 203 -5.35 11.94 -4.03
CA GLY A 203 -5.03 10.53 -4.03
C GLY A 203 -5.62 9.79 -5.24
N GLU A 204 -6.89 10.02 -5.57
CA GLU A 204 -7.52 9.48 -6.78
C GLU A 204 -6.83 9.96 -8.07
N GLN A 205 -6.39 11.21 -8.10
CA GLN A 205 -5.65 11.72 -9.25
C GLN A 205 -4.26 11.08 -9.35
N LEU A 206 -3.54 10.94 -8.22
CA LEU A 206 -2.25 10.24 -8.18
C LEU A 206 -2.36 8.78 -8.67
N ILE A 207 -3.45 8.08 -8.31
CA ILE A 207 -3.72 6.73 -8.82
C ILE A 207 -3.84 6.76 -10.34
N LYS A 208 -4.67 7.64 -10.92
CA LYS A 208 -4.87 7.75 -12.36
C LYS A 208 -3.57 8.07 -13.12
N ASP A 209 -2.77 8.98 -12.57
CA ASP A 209 -1.49 9.38 -13.17
C ASP A 209 -0.48 8.22 -13.13
N THR A 210 -0.45 7.47 -12.04
CA THR A 210 0.40 6.28 -11.90
C THR A 210 -0.06 5.15 -12.83
N GLU A 211 -1.37 4.90 -12.94
CA GLU A 211 -1.94 3.93 -13.89
C GLU A 211 -1.58 4.28 -15.34
N LYS A 212 -1.69 5.56 -15.67
CA LYS A 212 -1.28 6.03 -17.00
C LYS A 212 0.21 5.81 -17.25
N LEU A 213 1.06 6.11 -16.29
CA LEU A 213 2.50 5.86 -16.37
C LEU A 213 2.78 4.37 -16.61
N ILE A 214 2.16 3.47 -15.84
CA ILE A 214 2.31 2.01 -16.00
C ILE A 214 1.88 1.60 -17.42
N ALA A 215 0.71 2.03 -17.86
CA ALA A 215 0.19 1.68 -19.18
C ALA A 215 1.09 2.20 -20.32
N ASP A 216 1.55 3.45 -20.25
CA ASP A 216 2.43 4.06 -21.24
C ASP A 216 3.77 3.29 -21.34
N LYS A 217 4.32 2.86 -20.19
CA LYS A 217 5.57 2.10 -20.14
C LYS A 217 5.38 0.66 -20.62
N ALA A 218 4.36 -0.04 -20.12
CA ALA A 218 4.06 -1.43 -20.50
C ALA A 218 3.72 -1.56 -22.02
N SER A 219 3.10 -0.53 -22.61
CA SER A 219 2.78 -0.53 -24.04
C SER A 219 3.99 -0.73 -24.99
N LYS A 220 5.20 -0.44 -24.50
CA LYS A 220 6.46 -0.65 -25.23
C LYS A 220 6.88 -2.12 -25.29
N TYR A 221 6.26 -2.98 -24.47
CA TYR A 221 6.60 -4.38 -24.30
C TYR A 221 5.39 -5.31 -24.56
N PRO A 222 4.82 -5.31 -25.78
CA PRO A 222 3.58 -6.03 -26.07
C PRO A 222 3.68 -7.55 -25.89
N ASN A 223 4.89 -8.10 -25.88
CA ASN A 223 5.13 -9.53 -25.70
C ASN A 223 4.91 -10.02 -24.26
N MET A 224 4.73 -9.13 -23.28
CA MET A 224 4.42 -9.49 -21.88
C MET A 224 3.00 -10.01 -21.75
N LYS A 225 2.07 -9.47 -22.53
CA LYS A 225 0.65 -9.78 -22.42
C LYS A 225 0.36 -11.28 -22.56
N GLY A 226 -0.32 -11.85 -21.57
CA GLY A 226 -0.70 -13.25 -21.53
C GLY A 226 0.45 -14.23 -21.23
N LYS A 227 1.68 -13.74 -20.93
CA LYS A 227 2.75 -14.61 -20.45
C LYS A 227 2.45 -15.14 -19.06
N LYS A 228 2.74 -16.43 -18.87
CA LYS A 228 2.58 -17.10 -17.58
C LYS A 228 3.79 -16.79 -16.70
N VAL A 229 3.57 -16.15 -15.56
CA VAL A 229 4.62 -15.68 -14.66
C VAL A 229 4.32 -16.10 -13.22
N VAL A 230 5.38 -16.36 -12.45
CA VAL A 230 5.28 -16.51 -10.99
C VAL A 230 6.33 -15.64 -10.32
N TRP A 231 5.97 -15.05 -9.20
CA TRP A 231 6.93 -14.45 -8.27
C TRP A 231 7.29 -15.47 -7.23
N ALA A 232 8.50 -16.08 -7.35
CA ALA A 232 8.96 -17.16 -6.50
C ALA A 232 10.16 -16.74 -5.64
N ASN A 233 10.21 -17.21 -4.40
CA ASN A 233 11.33 -17.00 -3.50
C ASN A 233 12.01 -18.34 -3.19
N PHE A 234 13.27 -18.47 -3.58
CA PHE A 234 14.14 -19.60 -3.32
C PHE A 234 15.19 -19.20 -2.28
N SER A 235 15.66 -20.18 -1.49
CA SER A 235 16.76 -19.95 -0.56
C SER A 235 17.97 -20.80 -0.95
N ALA A 236 19.11 -20.19 -1.19
CA ALA A 236 20.35 -20.90 -1.50
C ALA A 236 20.79 -21.86 -0.37
N THR A 237 20.35 -21.65 0.86
CA THR A 237 20.65 -22.50 2.02
C THR A 237 19.71 -23.70 2.16
N ASP A 238 18.53 -23.66 1.52
CA ASP A 238 17.54 -24.73 1.58
C ASP A 238 16.66 -24.70 0.33
N LEU A 239 17.06 -25.46 -0.70
CA LEU A 239 16.32 -25.62 -1.95
C LEU A 239 15.23 -26.70 -1.88
N SER A 240 15.05 -27.38 -0.74
CA SER A 240 13.99 -28.40 -0.58
C SER A 240 12.59 -27.80 -0.57
N LYS A 241 12.47 -26.49 -0.39
CA LYS A 241 11.23 -25.73 -0.34
C LYS A 241 11.40 -24.34 -0.95
N PHE A 242 10.30 -23.80 -1.43
CA PHE A 242 10.22 -22.43 -1.93
C PHE A 242 8.80 -21.89 -1.69
N HIS A 243 8.59 -20.60 -1.86
CA HIS A 243 7.24 -20.05 -1.85
C HIS A 243 7.00 -19.16 -3.06
N ILE A 244 5.74 -19.04 -3.45
CA ILE A 244 5.27 -18.15 -4.50
C ILE A 244 4.45 -17.07 -3.83
N TYR A 245 4.72 -15.81 -4.13
CA TYR A 245 3.83 -14.72 -3.79
C TYR A 245 2.57 -14.80 -4.67
N THR A 246 1.40 -14.80 -4.05
CA THR A 246 0.12 -14.94 -4.75
C THR A 246 -0.30 -13.60 -5.39
N PRO A 247 -1.34 -13.57 -6.25
CA PRO A 247 -1.92 -12.31 -6.74
C PRO A 247 -2.51 -11.40 -5.65
N VAL A 248 -2.67 -11.90 -4.41
CA VAL A 248 -3.09 -11.08 -3.24
C VAL A 248 -1.94 -10.23 -2.72
N ASP A 249 -0.71 -10.68 -2.91
CA ASP A 249 0.51 -9.93 -2.57
C ASP A 249 0.75 -8.81 -3.61
N PRO A 250 1.18 -7.60 -3.21
CA PRO A 250 1.48 -6.51 -4.13
C PRO A 250 2.44 -6.87 -5.28
N ARG A 251 3.41 -7.76 -5.05
CA ARG A 251 4.33 -8.25 -6.08
C ARG A 251 3.61 -9.06 -7.15
N GLY A 252 2.69 -9.93 -6.72
CA GLY A 252 1.89 -10.76 -7.62
C GLY A 252 0.87 -9.96 -8.40
N SER A 253 0.10 -9.10 -7.72
CA SER A 253 -0.91 -8.25 -8.37
C SER A 253 -0.31 -7.30 -9.39
N PHE A 254 0.89 -6.78 -9.16
CA PHE A 254 1.54 -5.89 -10.11
C PHE A 254 1.91 -6.58 -11.44
N LEU A 255 2.23 -7.87 -11.42
CA LEU A 255 2.46 -8.64 -12.64
C LEU A 255 1.19 -8.78 -13.49
N GLU A 256 0.04 -8.96 -12.83
CA GLU A 256 -1.27 -8.98 -13.52
C GLU A 256 -1.61 -7.62 -14.15
N GLU A 257 -1.26 -6.51 -13.48
CA GLU A 257 -1.40 -5.16 -14.05
C GLU A 257 -0.56 -4.95 -15.32
N LEU A 258 0.58 -5.63 -15.43
CA LEU A 258 1.41 -5.64 -16.64
C LEU A 258 0.84 -6.55 -17.74
N GLY A 259 -0.32 -7.17 -17.53
CA GLY A 259 -1.01 -8.05 -18.46
C GLY A 259 -0.46 -9.48 -18.51
N MET A 260 0.32 -9.88 -17.53
CA MET A 260 0.78 -11.25 -17.35
C MET A 260 -0.22 -12.05 -16.50
N GLU A 261 -0.08 -13.35 -16.45
CA GLU A 261 -1.01 -14.26 -15.78
C GLU A 261 -0.25 -15.32 -14.97
N TYR A 262 -0.83 -15.74 -13.85
CA TYR A 262 -0.32 -16.92 -13.12
C TYR A 262 -0.69 -18.21 -13.85
N PRO A 263 0.19 -19.26 -13.87
CA PRO A 263 -0.16 -20.57 -14.39
C PRO A 263 -1.36 -21.17 -13.64
N GLU A 264 -2.26 -21.82 -14.38
CA GLU A 264 -3.44 -22.45 -13.77
C GLU A 264 -3.06 -23.58 -12.80
N SER A 265 -1.96 -24.30 -13.06
CA SER A 265 -1.36 -25.29 -12.16
C SER A 265 -1.06 -24.72 -10.77
N VAL A 266 -0.60 -23.47 -10.71
CA VAL A 266 -0.28 -22.74 -9.47
C VAL A 266 -1.54 -22.17 -8.82
N THR A 267 -2.43 -21.51 -9.59
CA THR A 267 -3.63 -20.88 -9.02
C THR A 267 -4.58 -21.90 -8.40
N LYS A 268 -4.64 -23.13 -8.93
CA LYS A 268 -5.42 -24.24 -8.33
C LYS A 268 -4.94 -24.66 -6.94
N GLN A 269 -3.69 -24.34 -6.57
CA GLN A 269 -3.15 -24.62 -5.23
C GLN A 269 -3.43 -23.49 -4.23
N MET A 270 -3.86 -22.32 -4.70
CA MET A 270 -4.20 -21.16 -3.87
C MET A 270 -5.61 -21.32 -3.28
N THR A 271 -5.74 -22.22 -2.30
CA THR A 271 -7.01 -22.54 -1.66
C THR A 271 -7.47 -21.50 -0.64
N ASP A 272 -6.55 -20.72 -0.10
CA ASP A 272 -6.82 -19.57 0.76
C ASP A 272 -6.69 -18.28 -0.06
N ALA A 273 -7.82 -17.66 -0.35
CA ALA A 273 -7.89 -16.43 -1.14
C ALA A 273 -7.32 -15.18 -0.40
N THR A 274 -6.97 -15.32 0.88
CA THR A 274 -6.40 -14.23 1.69
C THR A 274 -4.90 -14.38 1.92
N SER A 275 -4.31 -15.52 1.57
CA SER A 275 -2.89 -15.78 1.78
C SER A 275 -2.04 -15.06 0.75
N TYR A 276 -1.11 -14.24 1.20
CA TYR A 276 -0.14 -13.55 0.34
C TYR A 276 0.93 -14.48 -0.25
N SER A 277 1.07 -15.71 0.27
CA SER A 277 2.06 -16.67 -0.22
C SER A 277 1.57 -18.11 -0.24
N LEU A 278 2.06 -18.89 -1.19
CA LEU A 278 1.87 -20.32 -1.33
C LEU A 278 3.22 -21.02 -1.07
N ASN A 279 3.31 -21.78 0.03
CA ASN A 279 4.50 -22.55 0.37
C ASN A 279 4.49 -23.92 -0.33
N LEU A 280 5.58 -24.28 -1.00
CA LEU A 280 5.73 -25.50 -1.78
C LEU A 280 7.01 -26.24 -1.43
N SER A 281 6.97 -27.57 -1.46
CA SER A 281 8.15 -28.43 -1.51
C SER A 281 8.74 -28.42 -2.92
N ALA A 282 10.06 -28.56 -3.07
CA ALA A 282 10.71 -28.78 -4.36
C ALA A 282 10.18 -30.01 -5.13
N GLU A 283 9.57 -30.98 -4.44
CA GLU A 283 8.87 -32.10 -5.06
C GLU A 283 7.68 -31.66 -5.92
N ASN A 284 7.12 -30.47 -5.65
CA ASN A 284 6.04 -29.85 -6.43
C ASN A 284 6.56 -28.89 -7.51
N ALA A 285 7.83 -28.95 -7.88
CA ALA A 285 8.44 -28.09 -8.89
C ALA A 285 7.73 -28.15 -10.25
N ASP A 286 7.10 -29.29 -10.56
CA ASP A 286 6.32 -29.53 -11.79
C ASP A 286 5.11 -28.59 -11.94
N LEU A 287 4.59 -28.02 -10.85
CA LEU A 287 3.57 -26.96 -10.88
C LEU A 287 4.05 -25.71 -11.65
N LEU A 288 5.36 -25.51 -11.77
CA LEU A 288 5.97 -24.40 -12.50
C LEU A 288 6.31 -24.73 -13.97
N ASN A 289 5.94 -25.92 -14.47
CA ASN A 289 6.27 -26.31 -15.86
C ASN A 289 5.58 -25.42 -16.90
N ASP A 290 4.41 -24.88 -16.58
CA ASP A 290 3.65 -23.98 -17.45
C ASP A 290 4.06 -22.50 -17.29
N ALA A 291 5.01 -22.18 -16.41
CA ALA A 291 5.51 -20.83 -16.26
C ALA A 291 6.43 -20.46 -17.43
N ASP A 292 6.11 -19.36 -18.09
CA ASP A 292 6.98 -18.75 -19.10
C ASP A 292 8.19 -18.10 -18.45
N ILE A 293 7.98 -17.43 -17.31
CA ILE A 293 8.97 -16.62 -16.60
C ILE A 293 8.85 -16.89 -15.10
N ILE A 294 9.99 -16.92 -14.43
CA ILE A 294 10.08 -16.89 -12.97
C ILE A 294 10.79 -15.61 -12.57
N ILE A 295 10.14 -14.82 -11.70
CA ILE A 295 10.72 -13.63 -11.08
C ILE A 295 10.95 -13.94 -9.61
N GLY A 296 12.01 -13.40 -9.02
CA GLY A 296 12.28 -13.61 -7.60
C GLY A 296 13.44 -12.76 -7.09
N TYR A 297 13.66 -12.81 -5.80
CA TYR A 297 14.85 -12.25 -5.19
C TYR A 297 16.01 -13.19 -5.35
N GLY A 298 17.19 -12.67 -5.65
CA GLY A 298 18.40 -13.46 -5.81
C GLY A 298 19.41 -12.83 -6.74
N ASP A 299 20.44 -13.59 -7.02
CA ASP A 299 21.54 -13.24 -7.91
C ASP A 299 21.93 -14.42 -8.81
N ASP A 300 22.99 -14.25 -9.59
CA ASP A 300 23.48 -15.32 -10.46
C ASP A 300 23.92 -16.58 -9.67
N SER A 301 24.41 -16.42 -8.44
CA SER A 301 24.81 -17.58 -7.62
C SER A 301 23.61 -18.43 -7.21
N LEU A 302 22.50 -17.79 -6.82
CA LEU A 302 21.23 -18.47 -6.56
C LEU A 302 20.69 -19.14 -7.83
N TYR A 303 20.75 -18.45 -8.97
CA TYR A 303 20.32 -19.03 -10.25
C TYR A 303 21.09 -20.30 -10.59
N GLN A 304 22.41 -20.29 -10.44
CA GLN A 304 23.23 -21.49 -10.70
C GLN A 304 22.91 -22.63 -9.71
N ALA A 305 22.68 -22.32 -8.44
CA ALA A 305 22.27 -23.30 -7.44
C ALA A 305 20.90 -23.92 -7.77
N VAL A 306 19.89 -23.11 -8.09
CA VAL A 306 18.56 -23.59 -8.49
C VAL A 306 18.63 -24.41 -9.78
N LYS A 307 19.44 -23.99 -10.75
CA LYS A 307 19.63 -24.71 -12.02
C LYS A 307 20.32 -26.05 -11.87
N ALA A 308 21.23 -26.18 -10.89
CA ALA A 308 21.92 -27.43 -10.58
C ALA A 308 21.08 -28.38 -9.72
N ASP A 309 20.01 -27.91 -9.09
CA ASP A 309 19.15 -28.73 -8.25
C ASP A 309 18.42 -29.81 -9.07
N PRO A 310 18.35 -31.06 -8.60
CA PRO A 310 17.79 -32.18 -9.38
C PRO A 310 16.28 -32.08 -9.63
N LEU A 311 15.55 -31.28 -8.86
CA LEU A 311 14.10 -31.03 -9.00
C LEU A 311 13.83 -29.67 -9.65
N LEU A 312 14.27 -28.58 -9.02
CA LEU A 312 14.03 -27.22 -9.48
C LEU A 312 14.69 -26.94 -10.84
N GLY A 313 15.88 -27.49 -11.09
CA GLY A 313 16.59 -27.36 -12.36
C GLY A 313 15.88 -27.99 -13.56
N LYS A 314 14.84 -28.81 -13.36
CA LYS A 314 14.01 -29.36 -14.44
C LYS A 314 12.91 -28.43 -14.92
N ILE A 315 12.61 -27.37 -14.18
CA ILE A 315 11.59 -26.39 -14.55
C ILE A 315 12.01 -25.74 -15.89
N PRO A 316 11.15 -25.76 -16.94
CA PRO A 316 11.53 -25.28 -18.26
C PRO A 316 12.03 -23.82 -18.27
N ALA A 317 11.41 -22.92 -17.48
CA ALA A 317 11.85 -21.54 -17.35
C ALA A 317 13.29 -21.43 -16.78
N ILE A 318 13.64 -22.26 -15.79
CA ILE A 318 15.00 -22.33 -15.21
C ILE A 318 16.01 -22.85 -16.24
N GLN A 319 15.66 -23.91 -16.97
CA GLN A 319 16.57 -24.51 -17.96
C GLN A 319 16.96 -23.54 -19.05
N ARG A 320 15.99 -22.83 -19.63
CA ARG A 320 16.22 -21.87 -20.72
C ARG A 320 16.70 -20.50 -20.23
N GLY A 321 16.67 -20.24 -18.90
CA GLY A 321 17.09 -18.97 -18.31
C GLY A 321 16.07 -17.85 -18.47
N SER A 322 14.77 -18.18 -18.62
CA SER A 322 13.67 -17.20 -18.55
C SER A 322 13.38 -16.84 -17.10
N VAL A 323 14.38 -16.27 -16.44
CA VAL A 323 14.38 -15.96 -15.01
C VAL A 323 14.83 -14.52 -14.81
N VAL A 324 14.16 -13.80 -13.91
CA VAL A 324 14.55 -12.47 -13.43
C VAL A 324 14.83 -12.61 -11.93
N PHE A 325 16.09 -12.75 -11.56
CA PHE A 325 16.49 -12.64 -10.16
C PHE A 325 16.95 -11.22 -9.86
N ILE A 326 16.23 -10.55 -8.96
CA ILE A 326 16.49 -9.19 -8.53
C ILE A 326 17.37 -9.25 -7.30
N GLY A 327 18.52 -8.60 -7.36
CA GLY A 327 19.50 -8.63 -6.27
C GLY A 327 18.90 -8.22 -4.93
N ASN A 328 19.04 -9.08 -3.92
CA ASN A 328 18.56 -8.80 -2.56
C ASN A 328 19.14 -7.48 -2.04
N GLY A 329 18.32 -6.72 -1.33
CA GLY A 329 18.73 -5.46 -0.72
C GLY A 329 19.00 -4.32 -1.72
N THR A 330 18.65 -4.47 -3.00
CA THR A 330 18.72 -3.37 -3.98
C THR A 330 17.44 -2.51 -3.94
N PRO A 331 17.49 -1.26 -4.44
CA PRO A 331 16.29 -0.45 -4.61
C PRO A 331 15.23 -1.12 -5.50
N LEU A 332 15.64 -1.79 -6.57
CA LEU A 332 14.73 -2.53 -7.42
C LEU A 332 14.03 -3.67 -6.65
N ALA A 333 14.75 -4.37 -5.77
CA ALA A 333 14.13 -5.39 -4.92
C ALA A 333 13.12 -4.79 -3.92
N ALA A 334 13.43 -3.61 -3.37
CA ALA A 334 12.52 -2.86 -2.49
C ALA A 334 11.23 -2.41 -3.21
N SER A 335 11.32 -2.09 -4.51
CA SER A 335 10.16 -1.75 -5.34
C SER A 335 9.24 -2.93 -5.66
N GLY A 336 9.61 -4.15 -5.26
CA GLY A 336 8.72 -5.31 -5.33
C GLY A 336 7.40 -5.09 -4.58
N ASN A 337 7.40 -4.26 -3.52
CA ASN A 337 6.19 -3.70 -2.94
C ASN A 337 5.95 -2.30 -3.56
N PRO A 338 5.22 -2.20 -4.66
CA PRO A 338 5.15 -1.00 -5.46
C PRO A 338 4.37 0.13 -4.76
N ASN A 339 4.78 1.35 -5.03
CA ASN A 339 4.08 2.58 -4.69
C ASN A 339 4.33 3.63 -5.79
N PRO A 340 3.63 4.77 -5.85
CA PRO A 340 3.77 5.72 -6.96
C PRO A 340 5.21 6.20 -7.21
N LEU A 341 6.01 6.44 -6.15
CA LEU A 341 7.39 6.90 -6.31
C LEU A 341 8.30 5.78 -6.80
N SER A 342 8.20 4.58 -6.17
CA SER A 342 9.01 3.43 -6.57
C SER A 342 8.69 2.96 -7.98
N ILE A 343 7.41 2.95 -8.37
CA ILE A 343 6.98 2.64 -9.74
C ILE A 343 7.62 3.61 -10.73
N ALA A 344 7.50 4.91 -10.50
CA ALA A 344 8.07 5.91 -11.39
C ALA A 344 9.59 5.77 -11.54
N TYR A 345 10.28 5.38 -10.46
CA TYR A 345 11.73 5.25 -10.43
C TYR A 345 12.24 3.97 -11.10
N THR A 346 11.54 2.82 -10.92
CA THR A 346 12.09 1.50 -11.28
C THR A 346 11.43 0.84 -12.49
N ILE A 347 10.28 1.33 -12.98
CA ILE A 347 9.47 0.61 -13.97
C ILE A 347 10.21 0.31 -15.27
N ASP A 348 11.04 1.22 -15.77
CA ASP A 348 11.78 1.01 -17.02
C ASP A 348 12.79 -0.15 -16.88
N GLU A 349 13.51 -0.21 -15.75
CA GLU A 349 14.45 -1.30 -15.46
C GLU A 349 13.71 -2.63 -15.29
N TYR A 350 12.63 -2.64 -14.51
CA TYR A 350 11.83 -3.83 -14.24
C TYR A 350 11.26 -4.44 -15.52
N LEU A 351 10.63 -3.63 -16.37
CA LEU A 351 10.09 -4.06 -17.66
C LEU A 351 11.19 -4.55 -18.61
N GLY A 352 12.34 -3.90 -18.61
CA GLY A 352 13.49 -4.34 -19.43
C GLY A 352 14.02 -5.71 -19.04
N LEU A 353 14.09 -6.01 -17.71
CA LEU A 353 14.49 -7.31 -17.21
C LEU A 353 13.49 -8.41 -17.59
N ILE A 354 12.20 -8.14 -17.49
CA ILE A 354 11.13 -9.08 -17.88
C ILE A 354 11.19 -9.37 -19.39
N ASP A 355 11.31 -8.34 -20.22
CA ASP A 355 11.42 -8.50 -21.68
C ASP A 355 12.66 -9.31 -22.07
N GLY A 356 13.79 -9.08 -21.38
CA GLY A 356 15.00 -9.88 -21.53
C GLY A 356 14.78 -11.37 -21.21
N ALA A 357 13.95 -11.68 -20.19
CA ALA A 357 13.59 -13.06 -19.86
C ALA A 357 12.63 -13.67 -20.90
N ILE A 358 11.69 -12.88 -21.43
CA ILE A 358 10.75 -13.28 -22.48
C ILE A 358 11.50 -13.65 -23.77
N SER A 359 12.54 -12.91 -24.13
CA SER A 359 13.32 -13.16 -25.34
C SER A 359 13.91 -14.58 -25.39
N LYS A 360 14.16 -15.21 -24.23
CA LYS A 360 14.69 -16.57 -24.11
C LYS A 360 13.64 -17.67 -24.28
N ILE A 361 12.36 -17.31 -24.38
CA ILE A 361 11.29 -18.31 -24.59
C ILE A 361 11.30 -18.83 -26.05
N ASN A 362 11.71 -18.00 -26.99
CA ASN A 362 11.66 -18.26 -28.42
C ASN A 362 13.05 -18.50 -29.05
N GLY A 363 14.09 -18.61 -28.20
CA GLY A 363 15.50 -18.78 -28.61
C GLY A 363 15.97 -20.26 -28.50
#